data_d69e0e3c062b73cb925babb64aed60fa
#
_entry.id   d69e0e3c062b73cb925babb64aed60fa
#
_cell.length_a   1.000
_cell.length_b   1.000
_cell.length_c   1.000
_cell.angle_alpha   90.00
_cell.angle_beta   90.00
_cell.angle_gamma   90.00
#
_symmetry.space_group_name_H-M   'P 1'
#
loop_
_entity.id
_entity.type
_entity.pdbx_description
1 polymer ?
#
loop_
_entity_poly.entity_id
_entity_poly.type
_entity_poly.pdbx_seq_one_letter_code
_entity_poly.pdbx_strand_id
1 'polypeptide(L)'
;GLAPAGGNGDTTYYVELEKFADGRWGVQMPLSSGAFVYNFRVTAENGDQIARLDDPSNPTMINEATGIRSLSSMVYVPYDADKQGTSTWADRSVELPQADANKRGTVQTVSYTGADATEHGLAVYLPAGYDANRAEPYKVLYLSHGTSGDIYGDELRWMNEGAVANILDNLIAEGKTEPFIVVTMNNQQYGQGAGHSGANWKYSEIETD
;
A
#
# COMPACT_ATOMS: atom_id res chain seq x y z
N GLY A 1 -15.02 19.73 -9.57
CA GLY A 1 -13.81 19.04 -10.04
C GLY A 1 -12.88 18.79 -8.88
N LEU A 2 -12.17 17.67 -8.90
CA LEU A 2 -11.16 17.39 -7.89
C LEU A 2 -10.00 18.38 -8.04
N ALA A 3 -9.64 19.05 -6.96
CA ALA A 3 -8.45 19.88 -6.90
C ALA A 3 -7.36 19.14 -6.10
N PRO A 4 -6.11 19.12 -6.56
CA PRO A 4 -5.01 18.59 -5.77
C PRO A 4 -4.86 19.39 -4.47
N ALA A 5 -4.59 18.69 -3.37
CA ALA A 5 -4.51 19.30 -2.04
C ALA A 5 -3.20 20.04 -1.75
N GLY A 6 -2.21 19.90 -2.61
CA GLY A 6 -0.90 20.52 -2.43
C GLY A 6 -0.30 21.03 -3.74
N GLY A 7 0.65 21.92 -3.65
CA GLY A 7 1.48 22.34 -4.77
C GLY A 7 2.57 21.31 -5.07
N ASN A 8 3.13 21.35 -6.29
CA ASN A 8 4.33 20.62 -6.66
C ASN A 8 4.24 19.07 -6.65
N GLY A 9 3.24 18.51 -7.35
CA GLY A 9 3.21 17.07 -7.65
C GLY A 9 2.50 16.24 -6.60
N ASP A 10 1.86 16.82 -5.61
CA ASP A 10 0.97 16.11 -4.71
C ASP A 10 -0.26 15.62 -5.50
N THR A 11 -0.47 14.30 -5.52
CA THR A 11 -1.60 13.63 -6.15
C THR A 11 -2.75 13.35 -5.17
N THR A 12 -2.69 13.90 -3.97
CA THR A 12 -3.75 13.81 -2.98
C THR A 12 -4.92 14.74 -3.36
N TYR A 13 -6.12 14.19 -3.37
CA TYR A 13 -7.34 14.93 -3.67
C TYR A 13 -8.23 14.93 -2.44
N TYR A 14 -8.74 16.11 -2.07
CA TYR A 14 -9.75 16.26 -1.03
C TYR A 14 -11.11 16.46 -1.67
N VAL A 15 -12.10 15.74 -1.15
CA VAL A 15 -13.50 15.86 -1.54
C VAL A 15 -14.33 15.98 -0.28
N GLU A 16 -15.19 16.99 -0.25
CA GLU A 16 -16.12 17.17 0.86
C GLU A 16 -17.14 16.03 0.87
N LEU A 17 -17.41 15.49 2.05
CA LEU A 17 -18.44 14.50 2.25
C LEU A 17 -19.78 15.18 2.52
N GLU A 18 -20.84 14.61 2.00
CA GLU A 18 -22.21 15.01 2.27
C GLU A 18 -22.80 14.14 3.39
N LYS A 19 -23.57 14.75 4.26
CA LYS A 19 -24.33 14.04 5.28
C LYS A 19 -25.67 13.60 4.71
N PHE A 20 -25.91 12.31 4.62
CA PHE A 20 -27.18 11.72 4.18
C PHE A 20 -28.23 11.76 5.28
N ALA A 21 -29.50 11.59 4.88
CA ALA A 21 -30.64 11.60 5.80
C ALA A 21 -30.60 10.46 6.86
N ASP A 22 -29.91 9.37 6.55
CA ASP A 22 -29.70 8.23 7.46
C ASP A 22 -28.54 8.44 8.43
N GLY A 23 -27.88 9.62 8.40
CA GLY A 23 -26.78 9.98 9.28
C GLY A 23 -25.39 9.59 8.78
N ARG A 24 -25.29 8.84 7.70
CA ARG A 24 -24.00 8.51 7.09
C ARG A 24 -23.41 9.72 6.37
N TRP A 25 -22.10 9.73 6.26
CA TRP A 25 -21.35 10.67 5.44
C TRP A 25 -20.77 9.95 4.23
N GLY A 26 -20.82 10.56 3.08
CA GLY A 26 -20.29 9.96 1.87
C GLY A 26 -20.18 10.92 0.72
N VAL A 27 -19.57 10.46 -0.36
CA VAL A 27 -19.45 11.15 -1.64
C VAL A 27 -19.56 10.14 -2.76
N GLN A 28 -20.19 10.55 -3.84
CA GLN A 28 -20.16 9.79 -5.10
C GLN A 28 -19.32 10.56 -6.11
N MET A 29 -18.28 9.89 -6.62
CA MET A 29 -17.35 10.51 -7.56
C MET A 29 -16.90 9.50 -8.62
N PRO A 30 -16.63 9.95 -9.85
CA PRO A 30 -16.02 9.10 -10.86
C PRO A 30 -14.55 8.84 -10.51
N LEU A 31 -14.13 7.58 -10.62
CA LEU A 31 -12.75 7.17 -10.50
C LEU A 31 -12.32 6.40 -11.76
N SER A 32 -11.05 6.45 -12.09
CA SER A 32 -10.45 5.54 -13.06
C SER A 32 -10.42 4.11 -12.53
N SER A 33 -10.15 3.13 -13.38
CA SER A 33 -9.88 1.75 -12.96
C SER A 33 -8.62 1.68 -12.10
N GLY A 34 -8.56 0.72 -11.18
CA GLY A 34 -7.37 0.41 -10.38
C GLY A 34 -7.62 0.40 -8.88
N ALA A 35 -6.52 0.37 -8.14
CA ALA A 35 -6.49 0.43 -6.69
C ALA A 35 -6.22 1.86 -6.21
N PHE A 36 -6.98 2.31 -5.23
CA PHE A 36 -6.85 3.64 -4.64
C PHE A 36 -6.82 3.55 -3.13
N VAL A 37 -6.03 4.42 -2.52
CA VAL A 37 -6.02 4.60 -1.07
C VAL A 37 -6.86 5.81 -0.68
N TYR A 38 -7.51 5.73 0.47
CA TYR A 38 -8.28 6.83 1.03
C TYR A 38 -8.25 6.81 2.56
N ASN A 39 -8.52 7.96 3.13
CA ASN A 39 -8.81 8.13 4.55
C ASN A 39 -9.77 9.32 4.71
N PHE A 40 -10.29 9.48 5.90
CA PHE A 40 -11.14 10.61 6.23
C PHE A 40 -10.34 11.68 6.97
N ARG A 41 -10.56 12.92 6.59
CA ARG A 41 -9.99 14.08 7.27
C ARG A 41 -11.10 14.87 7.94
N VAL A 42 -10.95 15.12 9.22
CA VAL A 42 -11.82 16.03 9.95
C VAL A 42 -11.14 17.37 10.05
N THR A 43 -11.84 18.43 9.63
CA THR A 43 -11.33 19.79 9.68
C THR A 43 -12.22 20.68 10.56
N ALA A 44 -11.62 21.63 11.25
CA ALA A 44 -12.33 22.70 11.92
C ALA A 44 -12.93 23.72 10.92
N GLU A 45 -13.80 24.63 11.38
CA GLU A 45 -14.37 25.67 10.53
C GLU A 45 -13.33 26.61 9.90
N ASN A 46 -12.18 26.79 10.57
CA ASN A 46 -11.06 27.57 10.04
C ASN A 46 -10.19 26.81 9.03
N GLY A 47 -10.54 25.55 8.69
CA GLY A 47 -9.82 24.70 7.75
C GLY A 47 -8.67 23.86 8.36
N ASP A 48 -8.37 24.03 9.64
CA ASP A 48 -7.32 23.25 10.29
C ASP A 48 -7.72 21.79 10.43
N GLN A 49 -6.78 20.86 10.13
CA GLN A 49 -7.01 19.46 10.33
C GLN A 49 -7.04 19.13 11.83
N ILE A 50 -8.17 18.60 12.29
CA ILE A 50 -8.36 18.16 13.68
C ILE A 50 -7.95 16.69 13.83
N ALA A 51 -8.36 15.84 12.88
CA ALA A 51 -8.10 14.40 12.91
C ALA A 51 -8.00 13.81 11.51
N ARG A 52 -7.32 12.67 11.43
CA ARG A 52 -7.32 11.74 10.30
C ARG A 52 -7.89 10.42 10.81
N LEU A 53 -8.85 9.87 10.10
CA LEU A 53 -9.57 8.67 10.49
C LEU A 53 -9.50 7.64 9.39
N ASP A 54 -9.30 6.39 9.79
CA ASP A 54 -9.46 5.24 8.91
C ASP A 54 -10.95 4.89 8.76
N ASP A 55 -11.27 4.13 7.73
CA ASP A 55 -12.62 3.59 7.55
C ASP A 55 -12.80 2.32 8.42
N PRO A 56 -13.64 2.36 9.45
CA PRO A 56 -13.87 1.18 10.30
C PRO A 56 -14.57 0.04 9.56
N SER A 57 -15.26 0.34 8.45
CA SER A 57 -15.91 -0.68 7.62
C SER A 57 -14.95 -1.31 6.60
N ASN A 58 -13.80 -0.68 6.37
CA ASN A 58 -12.76 -1.13 5.46
C ASN A 58 -11.39 -0.89 6.10
N PRO A 59 -11.04 -1.71 7.10
CA PRO A 59 -9.86 -1.47 7.93
C PRO A 59 -8.58 -1.53 7.10
N THR A 60 -7.61 -0.74 7.54
CA THR A 60 -6.28 -0.70 6.93
C THR A 60 -5.51 -1.99 7.19
N MET A 61 -4.56 -2.32 6.30
CA MET A 61 -3.65 -3.44 6.52
C MET A 61 -2.86 -3.23 7.82
N ILE A 62 -2.64 -4.30 8.57
CA ILE A 62 -1.87 -4.31 9.81
C ILE A 62 -0.66 -5.23 9.68
N ASN A 63 0.46 -4.82 10.23
CA ASN A 63 1.57 -5.74 10.51
C ASN A 63 1.26 -6.47 11.81
N GLU A 64 0.88 -7.72 11.73
CA GLU A 64 0.47 -8.52 12.90
C GLU A 64 1.63 -8.76 13.88
N ALA A 65 2.88 -8.72 13.40
CA ALA A 65 4.04 -8.90 14.26
C ALA A 65 4.35 -7.68 15.13
N THR A 66 4.15 -6.47 14.59
CA THR A 66 4.45 -5.21 15.29
C THR A 66 3.20 -4.50 15.82
N GLY A 67 2.01 -4.87 15.34
CA GLY A 67 0.75 -4.19 15.64
C GLY A 67 0.57 -2.86 14.89
N ILE A 68 1.50 -2.49 14.01
CA ILE A 68 1.48 -1.23 13.29
C ILE A 68 0.59 -1.33 12.05
N ARG A 69 -0.17 -0.27 11.77
CA ARG A 69 -1.13 -0.21 10.67
C ARG A 69 -0.63 0.64 9.52
N SER A 70 -1.00 0.27 8.30
CA SER A 70 -0.98 1.17 7.15
C SER A 70 -1.90 2.38 7.39
N LEU A 71 -1.57 3.49 6.77
CA LEU A 71 -2.25 4.77 7.01
C LEU A 71 -3.55 4.95 6.22
N SER A 72 -3.89 4.04 5.32
CA SER A 72 -5.01 4.26 4.40
C SER A 72 -5.77 2.97 4.11
N SER A 73 -7.07 3.11 4.02
CA SER A 73 -7.94 2.05 3.49
C SER A 73 -7.83 1.96 1.98
N MET A 74 -8.19 0.81 1.40
CA MET A 74 -8.11 0.56 -0.04
C MET A 74 -9.50 0.45 -0.65
N VAL A 75 -9.66 1.00 -1.86
CA VAL A 75 -10.82 0.76 -2.72
C VAL A 75 -10.35 0.31 -4.09
N TYR A 76 -11.06 -0.66 -4.66
CA TYR A 76 -10.78 -1.24 -5.97
C TYR A 76 -11.89 -0.88 -6.95
N VAL A 77 -11.51 -0.25 -8.07
CA VAL A 77 -12.45 0.19 -9.11
C VAL A 77 -12.26 -0.67 -10.36
N PRO A 78 -13.24 -1.50 -10.71
CA PRO A 78 -13.18 -2.29 -11.95
C PRO A 78 -13.13 -1.40 -13.19
N TYR A 79 -12.52 -1.91 -14.24
CA TYR A 79 -12.51 -1.25 -15.53
C TYR A 79 -13.88 -1.35 -16.22
N ASP A 80 -14.32 -0.22 -16.76
CA ASP A 80 -15.54 -0.07 -17.57
C ASP A 80 -15.22 0.86 -18.75
N ALA A 81 -15.09 0.27 -19.96
CA ALA A 81 -14.69 1.00 -21.15
C ALA A 81 -15.67 2.12 -21.53
N ASP A 82 -16.94 1.98 -21.19
CA ASP A 82 -17.97 3.00 -21.50
C ASP A 82 -17.83 4.25 -20.60
N LYS A 83 -17.19 4.10 -19.44
CA LYS A 83 -17.04 5.18 -18.45
C LYS A 83 -15.64 5.73 -18.34
N GLN A 84 -14.62 4.89 -18.55
CA GLN A 84 -13.22 5.22 -18.25
C GLN A 84 -12.36 5.41 -19.51
N GLY A 85 -12.96 5.20 -20.73
CA GLY A 85 -12.27 5.33 -22.00
C GLY A 85 -11.42 4.10 -22.35
N THR A 86 -10.77 4.15 -23.52
CA THR A 86 -10.10 3.01 -24.14
C THR A 86 -8.60 3.21 -24.33
N SER A 87 -7.97 4.14 -23.63
CA SER A 87 -6.52 4.29 -23.69
C SER A 87 -5.83 3.05 -23.10
N THR A 88 -4.59 2.79 -23.53
CA THR A 88 -3.81 1.63 -23.03
C THR A 88 -3.56 1.65 -21.52
N TRP A 89 -3.76 2.80 -20.88
CA TRP A 89 -3.60 2.99 -19.44
C TRP A 89 -4.93 3.06 -18.67
N ALA A 90 -6.07 2.99 -19.38
CA ALA A 90 -7.38 3.08 -18.75
C ALA A 90 -7.71 1.81 -17.96
N ASP A 91 -7.32 0.65 -18.47
CA ASP A 91 -7.52 -0.63 -17.79
C ASP A 91 -6.35 -0.94 -16.85
N ARG A 92 -6.59 -0.74 -15.55
CA ARG A 92 -5.68 -1.10 -14.47
C ARG A 92 -6.20 -2.29 -13.66
N SER A 93 -6.95 -3.17 -14.29
CA SER A 93 -7.53 -4.37 -13.63
C SER A 93 -6.47 -5.28 -13.00
N VAL A 94 -5.23 -5.20 -13.46
CA VAL A 94 -4.09 -5.92 -12.86
C VAL A 94 -3.88 -5.59 -11.37
N GLU A 95 -4.34 -4.42 -10.91
CA GLU A 95 -4.23 -3.98 -9.52
C GLU A 95 -5.37 -4.49 -8.63
N LEU A 96 -6.40 -5.08 -9.21
CA LEU A 96 -7.53 -5.61 -8.47
C LEU A 96 -7.20 -6.98 -7.87
N PRO A 97 -7.83 -7.35 -6.75
CA PRO A 97 -7.68 -8.70 -6.20
C PRO A 97 -8.01 -9.76 -7.26
N GLN A 98 -7.13 -10.75 -7.43
CA GLN A 98 -7.35 -11.87 -8.35
C GLN A 98 -8.70 -12.53 -8.05
N ALA A 99 -9.54 -12.74 -9.09
CA ALA A 99 -10.91 -13.25 -8.92
C ALA A 99 -10.92 -14.67 -8.34
N ASP A 100 -10.01 -15.54 -8.83
CA ASP A 100 -9.86 -16.90 -8.33
C ASP A 100 -9.00 -16.91 -7.04
N ALA A 101 -9.63 -17.19 -5.91
CA ALA A 101 -8.96 -17.22 -4.62
C ALA A 101 -7.80 -18.23 -4.56
N ASN A 102 -7.83 -19.32 -5.35
CA ASN A 102 -6.74 -20.30 -5.38
C ASN A 102 -5.49 -19.79 -6.11
N LYS A 103 -5.61 -18.69 -6.84
CA LYS A 103 -4.51 -18.03 -7.53
C LYS A 103 -4.00 -16.80 -6.79
N ARG A 104 -4.47 -16.58 -5.57
CA ARG A 104 -3.98 -15.52 -4.69
C ARG A 104 -2.81 -16.01 -3.87
N GLY A 105 -1.76 -15.24 -3.85
CA GLY A 105 -0.67 -15.39 -2.89
C GLY A 105 -1.10 -14.97 -1.48
N THR A 106 -0.16 -15.03 -0.57
CA THR A 106 -0.36 -14.61 0.83
C THR A 106 0.63 -13.52 1.18
N VAL A 107 0.19 -12.54 1.96
CA VAL A 107 1.07 -11.56 2.58
C VAL A 107 1.22 -11.92 4.04
N GLN A 108 2.46 -12.16 4.45
CA GLN A 108 2.85 -12.40 5.84
C GLN A 108 3.59 -11.19 6.37
N THR A 109 3.37 -10.87 7.63
CA THR A 109 4.10 -9.81 8.32
C THR A 109 4.97 -10.42 9.39
N VAL A 110 6.21 -9.95 9.46
CA VAL A 110 7.21 -10.39 10.44
C VAL A 110 7.94 -9.19 10.99
N SER A 111 8.60 -9.35 12.13
CA SER A 111 9.54 -8.38 12.65
C SER A 111 10.95 -8.97 12.73
N TYR A 112 11.92 -8.10 12.74
CA TYR A 112 13.33 -8.44 12.93
C TYR A 112 14.04 -7.37 13.74
N THR A 113 15.10 -7.75 14.42
CA THR A 113 15.96 -6.79 15.13
C THR A 113 17.01 -6.27 14.17
N GLY A 114 16.98 -4.95 13.91
CA GLY A 114 17.96 -4.29 13.06
C GLY A 114 19.32 -4.13 13.71
N ALA A 115 20.29 -3.66 12.94
CA ALA A 115 21.65 -3.36 13.43
C ALA A 115 21.69 -2.25 14.50
N ASP A 116 20.63 -1.42 14.53
CA ASP A 116 20.38 -0.39 15.55
C ASP A 116 19.81 -0.95 16.87
N ALA A 117 19.70 -2.28 16.98
CA ALA A 117 19.07 -3.00 18.07
C ALA A 117 17.59 -2.64 18.33
N THR A 118 16.91 -2.09 17.33
CA THR A 118 15.46 -1.83 17.36
C THR A 118 14.70 -2.87 16.55
N GLU A 119 13.40 -3.01 16.83
CA GLU A 119 12.52 -3.90 16.09
C GLU A 119 11.97 -3.20 14.84
N HIS A 120 12.11 -3.85 13.69
CA HIS A 120 11.64 -3.38 12.41
C HIS A 120 10.63 -4.35 11.81
N GLY A 121 9.66 -3.81 11.05
CA GLY A 121 8.66 -4.61 10.35
C GLY A 121 9.10 -5.01 8.95
N LEU A 122 8.66 -6.19 8.52
CA LEU A 122 8.68 -6.65 7.13
C LEU A 122 7.29 -7.09 6.71
N ALA A 123 6.97 -6.94 5.42
CA ALA A 123 5.89 -7.68 4.81
C ALA A 123 6.44 -8.53 3.67
N VAL A 124 5.99 -9.79 3.61
CA VAL A 124 6.48 -10.79 2.66
C VAL A 124 5.30 -11.33 1.87
N TYR A 125 5.32 -11.13 0.56
CA TYR A 125 4.40 -11.79 -0.35
C TYR A 125 4.98 -13.14 -0.76
N LEU A 126 4.19 -14.18 -0.59
CA LEU A 126 4.43 -15.53 -1.08
C LEU A 126 3.43 -15.84 -2.19
N PRO A 127 3.89 -16.27 -3.40
CA PRO A 127 2.99 -16.53 -4.52
C PRO A 127 2.03 -17.68 -4.26
N ALA A 128 0.91 -17.71 -5.00
CA ALA A 128 -0.02 -18.83 -4.95
C ALA A 128 0.71 -20.18 -5.17
N GLY A 129 0.40 -21.17 -4.36
CA GLY A 129 1.07 -22.47 -4.42
C GLY A 129 2.53 -22.46 -3.95
N TYR A 130 2.92 -21.48 -3.14
CA TYR A 130 4.26 -21.44 -2.55
C TYR A 130 4.62 -22.76 -1.89
N ASP A 131 5.80 -23.31 -2.25
CA ASP A 131 6.37 -24.53 -1.68
C ASP A 131 7.81 -24.26 -1.23
N ALA A 132 8.02 -24.28 0.08
CA ALA A 132 9.35 -24.09 0.68
C ALA A 132 10.35 -25.22 0.35
N ASN A 133 9.86 -26.39 -0.10
CA ASN A 133 10.68 -27.57 -0.37
C ASN A 133 10.97 -27.76 -1.86
N ARG A 134 10.63 -26.81 -2.73
CA ARG A 134 10.93 -26.93 -4.15
C ARG A 134 12.45 -27.00 -4.39
N ALA A 135 12.85 -27.75 -5.42
CA ALA A 135 14.26 -27.96 -5.75
C ALA A 135 14.97 -26.66 -6.17
N GLU A 136 14.28 -25.83 -6.96
CA GLU A 136 14.80 -24.53 -7.41
C GLU A 136 14.28 -23.43 -6.49
N PRO A 137 15.14 -22.62 -5.84
CA PRO A 137 14.72 -21.53 -4.98
C PRO A 137 13.88 -20.49 -5.74
N TYR A 138 12.97 -19.84 -5.03
CA TYR A 138 12.29 -18.67 -5.57
C TYR A 138 13.26 -17.50 -5.71
N LYS A 139 13.12 -16.74 -6.77
CA LYS A 139 13.72 -15.41 -6.84
C LYS A 139 13.06 -14.51 -5.79
N VAL A 140 13.82 -13.58 -5.23
CA VAL A 140 13.33 -12.63 -4.23
C VAL A 140 13.54 -11.22 -4.74
N LEU A 141 12.46 -10.42 -4.71
CA LEU A 141 12.49 -9.00 -4.99
C LEU A 141 12.37 -8.24 -3.67
N TYR A 142 13.34 -7.38 -3.37
CA TYR A 142 13.27 -6.46 -2.24
C TYR A 142 12.79 -5.09 -2.70
N LEU A 143 11.72 -4.59 -2.08
CA LEU A 143 11.16 -3.28 -2.36
C LEU A 143 11.32 -2.38 -1.14
N SER A 144 11.94 -1.24 -1.36
CA SER A 144 12.09 -0.17 -0.38
C SER A 144 11.04 0.90 -0.64
N HIS A 145 10.38 1.38 0.40
CA HIS A 145 9.49 2.53 0.30
C HIS A 145 10.28 3.84 0.10
N GLY A 146 9.60 4.89 -0.36
CA GLY A 146 10.15 6.23 -0.46
C GLY A 146 10.33 6.88 0.92
N THR A 147 10.97 8.06 0.96
CA THR A 147 11.05 8.88 2.17
C THR A 147 9.65 9.33 2.57
N SER A 148 9.21 9.03 3.79
CA SER A 148 7.99 9.56 4.36
C SER A 148 8.24 10.19 5.72
N GLY A 149 7.35 11.10 6.13
CA GLY A 149 7.37 11.65 7.48
C GLY A 149 6.77 10.71 8.52
N ASP A 150 6.12 9.65 8.08
CA ASP A 150 5.42 8.70 8.93
C ASP A 150 6.26 7.43 9.05
N ILE A 151 6.66 7.12 10.28
CA ILE A 151 7.48 5.94 10.60
C ILE A 151 6.67 4.66 10.73
N TYR A 152 5.35 4.73 10.59
CA TYR A 152 4.46 3.62 10.90
C TYR A 152 3.92 2.94 9.65
N GLY A 153 4.08 1.63 9.57
CA GLY A 153 3.50 0.80 8.51
C GLY A 153 4.12 0.96 7.12
N ASP A 154 5.29 1.59 7.00
CA ASP A 154 5.94 1.84 5.71
C ASP A 154 6.33 0.54 5.00
N GLU A 155 6.59 -0.55 5.72
CA GLU A 155 6.75 -1.90 5.16
C GLU A 155 5.49 -2.41 4.45
N LEU A 156 4.32 -1.85 4.77
CA LEU A 156 3.05 -2.24 4.17
C LEU A 156 2.73 -1.45 2.88
N ARG A 157 3.44 -0.37 2.58
CA ARG A 157 3.08 0.54 1.48
C ARG A 157 3.00 -0.17 0.13
N TRP A 158 4.01 -0.95 -0.22
CA TRP A 158 3.98 -1.67 -1.49
C TRP A 158 2.88 -2.73 -1.54
N MET A 159 2.57 -3.36 -0.41
CA MET A 159 1.49 -4.36 -0.32
C MET A 159 0.12 -3.70 -0.36
N ASN A 160 -0.06 -2.56 0.31
CA ASN A 160 -1.31 -1.82 0.40
C ASN A 160 -1.43 -0.82 -0.78
N GLU A 161 -0.78 0.33 -0.68
CA GLU A 161 -0.89 1.42 -1.67
C GLU A 161 -0.41 1.01 -3.05
N GLY A 162 0.66 0.21 -3.13
CA GLY A 162 1.22 -0.29 -4.38
C GLY A 162 0.50 -1.51 -4.96
N ALA A 163 -0.44 -2.11 -4.23
CA ALA A 163 -1.20 -3.30 -4.64
C ALA A 163 -0.33 -4.45 -5.19
N VAL A 164 0.93 -4.57 -4.75
CA VAL A 164 1.92 -5.46 -5.37
C VAL A 164 1.49 -6.93 -5.34
N ALA A 165 0.81 -7.37 -4.27
CA ALA A 165 0.30 -8.73 -4.18
C ALA A 165 -0.75 -9.01 -5.27
N ASN A 166 -1.70 -8.10 -5.48
CA ASN A 166 -2.72 -8.23 -6.52
C ASN A 166 -2.10 -8.25 -7.93
N ILE A 167 -1.15 -7.34 -8.18
CA ILE A 167 -0.45 -7.25 -9.46
C ILE A 167 0.26 -8.58 -9.76
N LEU A 168 0.96 -9.14 -8.79
CA LEU A 168 1.68 -10.39 -8.98
C LEU A 168 0.74 -11.58 -9.14
N ASP A 169 -0.31 -11.66 -8.36
CA ASP A 169 -1.32 -12.71 -8.50
C ASP A 169 -1.90 -12.74 -9.92
N ASN A 170 -2.22 -11.58 -10.46
CA ASN A 170 -2.76 -11.46 -11.81
C ASN A 170 -1.71 -11.80 -12.88
N LEU A 171 -0.50 -11.28 -12.77
CA LEU A 171 0.57 -11.54 -13.74
C LEU A 171 1.01 -13.01 -13.74
N ILE A 172 1.09 -13.63 -12.56
CA ILE A 172 1.42 -15.07 -12.43
C ILE A 172 0.29 -15.93 -13.00
N ALA A 173 -0.97 -15.59 -12.68
CA ALA A 173 -2.14 -16.32 -13.17
C ALA A 173 -2.28 -16.27 -14.70
N GLU A 174 -1.82 -15.19 -15.33
CA GLU A 174 -1.78 -14.99 -16.77
C GLU A 174 -0.52 -15.56 -17.45
N GLY A 175 0.43 -16.10 -16.67
CA GLY A 175 1.70 -16.61 -17.20
C GLY A 175 2.66 -15.53 -17.72
N LYS A 176 2.44 -14.27 -17.34
CA LYS A 176 3.29 -13.13 -17.74
C LYS A 176 4.57 -13.01 -16.93
N THR A 177 4.61 -13.64 -15.77
CA THR A 177 5.81 -13.76 -14.95
C THR A 177 5.86 -15.11 -14.24
N GLU A 178 7.06 -15.53 -13.87
CA GLU A 178 7.25 -16.67 -12.97
C GLU A 178 6.89 -16.29 -11.54
N PRO A 179 6.51 -17.28 -10.69
CA PRO A 179 6.30 -17.03 -9.27
C PRO A 179 7.61 -16.62 -8.57
N PHE A 180 7.59 -15.54 -7.80
CA PHE A 180 8.71 -15.09 -6.97
C PHE A 180 8.20 -14.47 -5.65
N ILE A 181 9.10 -14.34 -4.68
CA ILE A 181 8.83 -13.76 -3.38
C ILE A 181 9.07 -12.25 -3.46
N VAL A 182 8.24 -11.45 -2.78
CA VAL A 182 8.52 -10.03 -2.58
C VAL A 182 8.66 -9.75 -1.09
N VAL A 183 9.72 -9.05 -0.73
CA VAL A 183 9.98 -8.57 0.62
C VAL A 183 9.93 -7.05 0.62
N THR A 184 9.07 -6.49 1.44
CA THR A 184 8.98 -5.05 1.66
C THR A 184 9.40 -4.75 3.09
N MET A 185 10.30 -3.80 3.26
CA MET A 185 10.89 -3.51 4.54
C MET A 185 10.61 -2.08 4.98
N ASN A 186 10.52 -1.87 6.29
CA ASN A 186 10.58 -0.54 6.86
C ASN A 186 12.05 -0.21 7.09
N ASN A 187 12.56 0.70 6.31
CA ASN A 187 13.96 1.15 6.36
C ASN A 187 14.12 2.49 7.08
N GLN A 188 13.10 2.97 7.77
CA GLN A 188 13.20 4.15 8.62
C GLN A 188 13.75 3.78 9.98
N GLN A 189 14.61 4.66 10.53
CA GLN A 189 15.10 4.51 11.89
C GLN A 189 14.00 4.92 12.87
N TYR A 190 13.48 3.97 13.62
CA TYR A 190 12.53 4.25 14.69
C TYR A 190 13.16 5.17 15.75
N GLY A 191 12.39 6.15 16.22
CA GLY A 191 12.81 7.08 17.27
C GLY A 191 13.59 8.31 16.82
N GLN A 192 13.87 8.44 15.55
CA GLN A 192 14.41 9.67 14.99
C GLN A 192 13.21 10.49 14.46
N GLY A 193 12.98 11.68 14.99
CA GLY A 193 11.80 12.50 14.71
C GLY A 193 11.51 12.73 13.23
N ALA A 194 10.28 13.00 12.92
CA ALA A 194 9.80 13.36 11.58
C ALA A 194 10.70 14.44 10.96
N GLY A 195 11.22 14.17 9.77
CA GLY A 195 12.08 15.12 9.06
C GLY A 195 13.42 14.57 8.60
N HIS A 196 13.59 13.26 8.58
CA HIS A 196 14.79 12.69 7.99
C HIS A 196 14.75 12.88 6.48
N SER A 197 15.42 13.97 6.06
CA SER A 197 15.97 14.03 4.71
C SER A 197 16.84 12.78 4.52
N GLY A 198 16.75 12.12 3.37
CA GLY A 198 17.44 10.87 3.02
C GLY A 198 18.97 10.83 3.23
N ALA A 199 19.51 11.73 4.05
CA ALA A 199 20.91 11.82 4.39
C ALA A 199 21.39 10.77 5.41
N ASN A 200 20.49 10.00 6.01
CA ASN A 200 20.83 8.99 7.02
C ASN A 200 20.74 7.54 6.51
N TRP A 201 20.68 7.34 5.20
CA TRP A 201 20.83 6.03 4.61
C TRP A 201 22.27 5.55 4.81
N LYS A 202 22.49 4.73 5.80
CA LYS A 202 23.75 4.02 5.93
C LYS A 202 23.72 2.78 5.03
N TYR A 203 24.00 2.98 3.74
CA TYR A 203 24.27 1.86 2.82
C TYR A 203 25.46 0.99 3.25
N SER A 204 26.23 1.45 4.24
CA SER A 204 27.42 0.75 4.75
C SER A 204 27.12 -0.45 5.65
N GLU A 205 25.84 -0.72 5.96
CA GLU A 205 25.43 -1.83 6.84
C GLU A 205 24.79 -2.99 6.09
N ILE A 206 24.67 -2.92 4.78
CA ILE A 206 24.43 -4.11 3.97
C ILE A 206 25.81 -4.79 3.80
N GLU A 207 26.21 -5.54 4.82
CA GLU A 207 27.32 -6.47 4.66
C GLU A 207 26.85 -7.58 3.71
N THR A 208 27.49 -7.62 2.56
CA THR A 208 27.41 -8.78 1.66
C THR A 208 28.39 -9.82 2.19
N ASP A 209 27.94 -10.71 3.06
CA ASP A 209 28.58 -12.00 3.30
C ASP A 209 28.21 -12.99 2.20
#